data_21fcdf310b4fac2a31ab6a2bfd42e625
#
_entry.id   21fcdf310b4fac2a31ab6a2bfd42e625
#
_cell.length_a   1.000
_cell.length_b   1.000
_cell.length_c   1.000
_cell.angle_alpha   90.00
_cell.angle_beta   90.00
_cell.angle_gamma   90.00
#
_symmetry.space_group_name_H-M   'P 1'
#
loop_
_entity.id
_entity.type
_entity.pdbx_description
1 polymer ?
#
loop_
_entity_poly.entity_id
_entity_poly.type
_entity_poly.pdbx_seq_one_letter_code
_entity_poly.pdbx_strand_id
1 'polypeptide(L)'
;MLYLHHRGIVRLEHFDPYVNLRCLHLERNAVSSLEGLRTLRSLTQLHVDGNALQNLRGVERLVNLTRLDANDNVIDTLEHARGHARLRSLTVARNHLRGDVSTVLAPLAECPALRALDVSENDLAAEDTDHACRAFATTVPDLEIFTVFKGNSRLRPAGAAETDDVRLRTARACPRLAWLDFEPVVADARPHPSSITDAPIDDR
;
A
#
# COMPACT_ATOMS: atom_id res chain seq x y z
N MET A 1 -20.84 -3.10 -12.46
CA MET A 1 -19.59 -2.58 -13.02
C MET A 1 -19.89 -1.39 -13.90
N LEU A 2 -19.14 -0.29 -13.79
CA LEU A 2 -19.33 0.95 -14.57
C LEU A 2 -17.97 1.44 -15.07
N TYR A 3 -17.88 1.72 -16.37
CA TYR A 3 -16.66 2.19 -17.04
C TYR A 3 -16.80 3.64 -17.46
N LEU A 4 -16.03 4.52 -16.85
CA LEU A 4 -16.02 5.96 -17.10
C LEU A 4 -14.60 6.51 -17.35
N HIS A 5 -13.66 5.66 -17.72
CA HIS A 5 -12.28 6.06 -18.03
C HIS A 5 -12.24 6.99 -19.27
N HIS A 6 -11.24 7.88 -19.31
CA HIS A 6 -10.99 8.80 -20.44
C HIS A 6 -12.21 9.67 -20.84
N ARG A 7 -13.01 10.14 -19.87
CA ARG A 7 -14.21 10.95 -20.13
C ARG A 7 -14.04 12.44 -19.81
N GLY A 8 -12.87 12.86 -19.32
CA GLY A 8 -12.65 14.23 -18.90
C GLY A 8 -13.47 14.64 -17.67
N ILE A 9 -13.84 13.68 -16.83
CA ILE A 9 -14.64 13.91 -15.62
C ILE A 9 -13.80 14.70 -14.61
N VAL A 10 -14.35 15.83 -14.12
CA VAL A 10 -13.72 16.67 -13.09
C VAL A 10 -14.38 16.46 -11.74
N ARG A 11 -15.70 16.28 -11.71
CA ARG A 11 -16.48 16.12 -10.48
C ARG A 11 -17.30 14.85 -10.51
N LEU A 12 -17.38 14.19 -9.35
CA LEU A 12 -18.16 12.97 -9.17
C LEU A 12 -19.51 13.33 -8.58
N GLU A 13 -20.51 13.46 -9.45
CA GLU A 13 -21.87 13.84 -9.09
C GLU A 13 -22.86 12.78 -9.60
N HIS A 14 -24.06 12.73 -9.02
CA HIS A 14 -25.17 11.87 -9.45
C HIS A 14 -24.89 10.36 -9.30
N PHE A 15 -24.03 9.95 -8.38
CA PHE A 15 -23.77 8.54 -8.10
C PHE A 15 -24.77 7.92 -7.10
N ASP A 16 -25.61 8.73 -6.44
CA ASP A 16 -26.55 8.27 -5.41
C ASP A 16 -27.47 7.11 -5.83
N PRO A 17 -27.94 7.03 -7.11
CA PRO A 17 -28.77 5.89 -7.52
C PRO A 17 -28.01 4.56 -7.63
N TYR A 18 -26.67 4.59 -7.69
CA TYR A 18 -25.84 3.41 -8.00
C TYR A 18 -25.38 2.65 -6.74
N VAL A 19 -26.19 2.59 -5.69
CA VAL A 19 -25.83 2.00 -4.37
C VAL A 19 -25.38 0.54 -4.45
N ASN A 20 -25.77 -0.20 -5.49
CA ASN A 20 -25.38 -1.60 -5.73
C ASN A 20 -24.12 -1.75 -6.59
N LEU A 21 -23.49 -0.64 -6.98
CA LEU A 21 -22.27 -0.68 -7.79
C LEU A 21 -21.12 -1.35 -7.01
N ARG A 22 -20.45 -2.32 -7.63
CA ARG A 22 -19.35 -3.08 -7.02
C ARG A 22 -17.98 -2.72 -7.60
N CYS A 23 -17.91 -2.30 -8.85
CA CYS A 23 -16.67 -1.94 -9.50
C CYS A 23 -16.87 -0.67 -10.34
N LEU A 24 -15.97 0.31 -10.14
CA LEU A 24 -16.01 1.60 -10.83
C LEU A 24 -14.64 1.91 -11.41
N HIS A 25 -14.62 2.20 -12.72
CA HIS A 25 -13.45 2.59 -13.48
C HIS A 25 -13.53 4.06 -13.85
N LEU A 26 -12.62 4.86 -13.30
CA LEU A 26 -12.51 6.32 -13.49
C LEU A 26 -11.12 6.75 -13.97
N GLU A 27 -10.32 5.80 -14.48
CA GLU A 27 -8.93 6.04 -14.85
C GLU A 27 -8.84 7.16 -15.91
N ARG A 28 -7.75 7.95 -15.83
CA ARG A 28 -7.39 9.00 -16.77
C ARG A 28 -8.53 10.01 -17.00
N ASN A 29 -9.01 10.57 -15.90
CA ASN A 29 -9.91 11.71 -15.86
C ASN A 29 -9.20 12.91 -15.18
N ALA A 30 -9.94 13.91 -14.75
CA ALA A 30 -9.43 15.07 -14.01
C ALA A 30 -10.07 15.16 -12.61
N VAL A 31 -10.38 14.02 -12.00
CA VAL A 31 -11.03 13.94 -10.69
C VAL A 31 -10.06 14.39 -9.60
N SER A 32 -10.48 15.34 -8.77
CA SER A 32 -9.69 15.86 -7.64
C SER A 32 -10.24 15.46 -6.26
N SER A 33 -11.44 14.88 -6.19
CA SER A 33 -12.07 14.45 -4.93
C SER A 33 -12.97 13.24 -5.14
N LEU A 34 -12.94 12.29 -4.18
CA LEU A 34 -13.78 11.10 -4.18
C LEU A 34 -15.06 11.25 -3.32
N GLU A 35 -15.31 12.43 -2.74
CA GLU A 35 -16.46 12.67 -1.85
C GLU A 35 -17.81 12.36 -2.51
N GLY A 36 -17.92 12.49 -3.83
CA GLY A 36 -19.12 12.13 -4.58
C GLY A 36 -19.46 10.64 -4.60
N LEU A 37 -18.52 9.77 -4.14
CA LEU A 37 -18.74 8.32 -4.12
C LEU A 37 -19.22 7.80 -2.75
N ARG A 38 -19.40 8.65 -1.73
CA ARG A 38 -19.69 8.27 -0.34
C ARG A 38 -20.95 7.41 -0.16
N THR A 39 -21.87 7.42 -1.10
CA THR A 39 -23.12 6.61 -1.10
C THR A 39 -22.91 5.19 -1.61
N LEU A 40 -21.80 4.92 -2.32
CA LEU A 40 -21.50 3.64 -2.98
C LEU A 40 -20.92 2.59 -2.00
N ARG A 41 -21.63 2.32 -0.91
CA ARG A 41 -21.17 1.41 0.15
C ARG A 41 -20.96 -0.04 -0.29
N SER A 42 -21.57 -0.44 -1.42
CA SER A 42 -21.39 -1.78 -2.02
C SER A 42 -20.11 -1.89 -2.87
N LEU A 43 -19.38 -0.78 -3.07
CA LEU A 43 -18.19 -0.77 -3.93
C LEU A 43 -17.09 -1.64 -3.33
N THR A 44 -16.57 -2.55 -4.15
CA THR A 44 -15.49 -3.47 -3.79
C THR A 44 -14.19 -3.15 -4.53
N GLN A 45 -14.27 -2.54 -5.71
CA GLN A 45 -13.12 -2.17 -6.53
C GLN A 45 -13.29 -0.75 -7.06
N LEU A 46 -12.26 0.07 -6.87
CA LEU A 46 -12.21 1.44 -7.37
C LEU A 46 -10.87 1.67 -8.09
N HIS A 47 -10.95 2.06 -9.36
CA HIS A 47 -9.80 2.37 -10.20
C HIS A 47 -9.85 3.86 -10.56
N VAL A 48 -8.90 4.64 -10.03
CA VAL A 48 -8.81 6.11 -10.18
C VAL A 48 -7.41 6.55 -10.63
N ASP A 49 -6.68 5.66 -11.28
CA ASP A 49 -5.33 5.95 -11.79
C ASP A 49 -5.34 7.13 -12.79
N GLY A 50 -4.28 7.95 -12.76
CA GLY A 50 -4.13 9.05 -13.71
C GLY A 50 -5.18 10.14 -13.54
N ASN A 51 -5.43 10.58 -12.32
CA ASN A 51 -6.33 11.67 -11.98
C ASN A 51 -5.57 12.82 -11.26
N ALA A 52 -6.26 13.73 -10.61
CA ALA A 52 -5.72 14.87 -9.88
C ALA A 52 -6.02 14.81 -8.37
N LEU A 53 -6.08 13.59 -7.80
CA LEU A 53 -6.40 13.39 -6.38
C LEU A 53 -5.22 13.84 -5.50
N GLN A 54 -5.47 14.75 -4.57
CA GLN A 54 -4.50 15.18 -3.56
C GLN A 54 -4.48 14.28 -2.32
N ASN A 55 -5.60 13.63 -2.05
CA ASN A 55 -5.77 12.67 -0.95
C ASN A 55 -6.91 11.70 -1.29
N LEU A 56 -7.15 10.74 -0.40
CA LEU A 56 -8.18 9.70 -0.57
C LEU A 56 -9.51 10.04 0.14
N ARG A 57 -9.77 11.33 0.43
CA ARG A 57 -10.99 11.73 1.14
C ARG A 57 -12.25 11.33 0.37
N GLY A 58 -13.18 10.68 1.06
CA GLY A 58 -14.39 10.07 0.49
C GLY A 58 -14.32 8.55 0.41
N VAL A 59 -13.12 7.95 0.47
CA VAL A 59 -12.93 6.49 0.50
C VAL A 59 -13.41 5.90 1.83
N GLU A 60 -13.35 6.64 2.94
CA GLU A 60 -13.71 6.16 4.30
C GLU A 60 -15.13 5.59 4.39
N ARG A 61 -16.01 6.01 3.49
CA ARG A 61 -17.39 5.52 3.43
C ARG A 61 -17.56 4.23 2.63
N LEU A 62 -16.54 3.84 1.86
CA LEU A 62 -16.55 2.67 1.00
C LEU A 62 -16.13 1.42 1.78
N VAL A 63 -16.88 1.08 2.82
CA VAL A 63 -16.54 0.07 3.85
C VAL A 63 -16.35 -1.36 3.30
N ASN A 64 -16.80 -1.64 2.09
CA ASN A 64 -16.64 -2.93 1.43
C ASN A 64 -15.47 -2.97 0.42
N LEU A 65 -14.68 -1.87 0.33
CA LEU A 65 -13.59 -1.77 -0.62
C LEU A 65 -12.52 -2.84 -0.32
N THR A 66 -12.18 -3.61 -1.35
CA THR A 66 -11.13 -4.65 -1.30
C THR A 66 -9.94 -4.30 -2.18
N ARG A 67 -10.14 -3.46 -3.20
CA ARG A 67 -9.09 -2.99 -4.11
C ARG A 67 -9.26 -1.50 -4.40
N LEU A 68 -8.17 -0.76 -4.26
CA LEU A 68 -8.05 0.64 -4.63
C LEU A 68 -6.78 0.85 -5.47
N ASP A 69 -6.96 1.23 -6.72
CA ASP A 69 -5.87 1.62 -7.62
C ASP A 69 -5.94 3.14 -7.82
N ALA A 70 -4.92 3.84 -7.33
CA ALA A 70 -4.82 5.30 -7.34
C ALA A 70 -3.43 5.79 -7.76
N ASN A 71 -2.76 5.04 -8.65
CA ASN A 71 -1.47 5.42 -9.21
C ASN A 71 -1.59 6.71 -10.03
N ASP A 72 -0.44 7.37 -10.29
CA ASP A 72 -0.40 8.53 -11.17
C ASP A 72 -1.38 9.65 -10.74
N ASN A 73 -1.34 10.01 -9.46
CA ASN A 73 -2.09 11.11 -8.86
C ASN A 73 -1.12 12.08 -8.15
N VAL A 74 -1.62 12.95 -7.31
CA VAL A 74 -0.82 13.90 -6.51
C VAL A 74 -1.06 13.68 -5.01
N ILE A 75 -1.31 12.44 -4.59
CA ILE A 75 -1.66 12.05 -3.23
C ILE A 75 -0.44 12.24 -2.32
N ASP A 76 -0.60 12.98 -1.23
CA ASP A 76 0.44 13.28 -0.25
C ASP A 76 0.24 12.58 1.11
N THR A 77 -0.92 11.95 1.35
CA THR A 77 -1.23 11.26 2.61
C THR A 77 -2.12 10.03 2.40
N LEU A 78 -1.90 9.02 3.23
CA LEU A 78 -2.74 7.80 3.28
C LEU A 78 -3.76 7.81 4.43
N GLU A 79 -3.91 8.92 5.15
CA GLU A 79 -4.75 9.02 6.35
C GLU A 79 -6.19 8.55 6.09
N HIS A 80 -6.74 8.83 4.92
CA HIS A 80 -8.10 8.44 4.55
C HIS A 80 -8.27 6.96 4.16
N ALA A 81 -7.16 6.20 4.08
CA ALA A 81 -7.20 4.74 3.93
C ALA A 81 -7.31 4.01 5.29
N ARG A 82 -7.18 4.75 6.40
CA ARG A 82 -7.24 4.21 7.77
C ARG A 82 -8.54 3.42 8.02
N GLY A 83 -8.43 2.28 8.71
CA GLY A 83 -9.57 1.51 9.19
C GLY A 83 -10.33 0.71 8.13
N HIS A 84 -9.80 0.58 6.91
CA HIS A 84 -10.41 -0.25 5.88
C HIS A 84 -10.20 -1.75 6.15
N ALA A 85 -11.09 -2.35 6.95
CA ALA A 85 -10.96 -3.74 7.41
C ALA A 85 -10.95 -4.79 6.29
N ARG A 86 -11.44 -4.46 5.09
CA ARG A 86 -11.55 -5.36 3.94
C ARG A 86 -10.57 -5.07 2.81
N LEU A 87 -9.82 -3.97 2.87
CA LEU A 87 -8.88 -3.57 1.83
C LEU A 87 -7.74 -4.60 1.74
N ARG A 88 -7.59 -5.24 0.58
CA ARG A 88 -6.59 -6.26 0.30
C ARG A 88 -5.47 -5.77 -0.60
N SER A 89 -5.78 -4.85 -1.50
CA SER A 89 -4.83 -4.29 -2.47
C SER A 89 -4.97 -2.78 -2.52
N LEU A 90 -3.86 -2.09 -2.33
CA LEU A 90 -3.72 -0.65 -2.47
C LEU A 90 -2.53 -0.35 -3.37
N THR A 91 -2.77 0.40 -4.45
CA THR A 91 -1.68 0.93 -5.28
C THR A 91 -1.76 2.44 -5.33
N VAL A 92 -0.68 3.10 -4.95
CA VAL A 92 -0.50 4.56 -4.92
C VAL A 92 0.89 4.94 -5.46
N ALA A 93 1.37 4.17 -6.44
CA ALA A 93 2.63 4.46 -7.11
C ALA A 93 2.56 5.79 -7.88
N ARG A 94 3.71 6.44 -8.07
CA ARG A 94 3.81 7.72 -8.78
C ARG A 94 2.84 8.76 -8.22
N ASN A 95 3.01 9.04 -6.93
CA ASN A 95 2.28 10.05 -6.17
C ASN A 95 3.25 10.99 -5.45
N HIS A 96 2.78 11.77 -4.52
CA HIS A 96 3.57 12.75 -3.76
C HIS A 96 3.72 12.37 -2.27
N LEU A 97 3.63 11.07 -1.94
CA LEU A 97 3.90 10.59 -0.58
C LEU A 97 5.34 10.90 -0.22
N ARG A 98 5.56 11.62 0.88
CA ARG A 98 6.90 12.08 1.28
C ARG A 98 7.11 12.05 2.78
N GLY A 99 8.37 11.92 3.17
CA GLY A 99 8.77 11.92 4.56
C GLY A 99 9.06 10.52 5.08
N ASP A 100 9.07 10.39 6.40
CA ASP A 100 9.43 9.13 7.04
C ASP A 100 8.40 8.03 6.77
N VAL A 101 8.91 6.87 6.35
CA VAL A 101 8.09 5.72 5.94
C VAL A 101 7.21 5.20 7.06
N SER A 102 7.66 5.26 8.32
CA SER A 102 6.89 4.83 9.48
C SER A 102 5.65 5.71 9.68
N THR A 103 5.78 7.00 9.47
CA THR A 103 4.69 7.96 9.57
C THR A 103 3.72 7.85 8.40
N VAL A 104 4.25 7.76 7.17
CA VAL A 104 3.42 7.68 5.95
C VAL A 104 2.59 6.40 5.90
N LEU A 105 3.16 5.27 6.32
CA LEU A 105 2.45 3.99 6.32
C LEU A 105 1.61 3.73 7.58
N ALA A 106 1.77 4.51 8.66
CA ALA A 106 1.05 4.32 9.93
C ALA A 106 -0.47 4.10 9.77
N PRO A 107 -1.19 4.82 8.88
CA PRO A 107 -2.63 4.60 8.69
C PRO A 107 -2.97 3.18 8.22
N LEU A 108 -2.05 2.49 7.53
CA LEU A 108 -2.27 1.14 7.00
C LEU A 108 -2.19 0.04 8.07
N ALA A 109 -1.63 0.32 9.25
CA ALA A 109 -1.66 -0.59 10.39
C ALA A 109 -3.10 -0.96 10.81
N GLU A 110 -4.08 -0.11 10.49
CA GLU A 110 -5.50 -0.36 10.74
C GLU A 110 -6.21 -1.05 9.54
N CYS A 111 -5.45 -1.61 8.59
CA CYS A 111 -5.97 -2.35 7.44
C CYS A 111 -5.58 -3.84 7.51
N PRO A 112 -6.17 -4.65 8.40
CA PRO A 112 -5.71 -6.01 8.72
C PRO A 112 -5.81 -7.00 7.55
N ALA A 113 -6.62 -6.70 6.54
CA ALA A 113 -6.76 -7.54 5.36
C ALA A 113 -5.75 -7.22 4.25
N LEU A 114 -4.90 -6.19 4.41
CA LEU A 114 -3.99 -5.75 3.36
C LEU A 114 -2.94 -6.84 3.05
N ARG A 115 -2.80 -7.17 1.77
CA ARG A 115 -1.88 -8.20 1.26
C ARG A 115 -1.01 -7.72 0.12
N ALA A 116 -1.47 -6.71 -0.62
CA ALA A 116 -0.72 -6.12 -1.72
C ALA A 116 -0.64 -4.62 -1.55
N LEU A 117 0.57 -4.06 -1.56
CA LEU A 117 0.84 -2.63 -1.45
C LEU A 117 1.87 -2.20 -2.48
N ASP A 118 1.56 -1.18 -3.25
CA ASP A 118 2.51 -0.49 -4.12
C ASP A 118 2.56 1.00 -3.77
N VAL A 119 3.69 1.43 -3.23
CA VAL A 119 4.02 2.84 -2.91
C VAL A 119 5.27 3.30 -3.67
N SER A 120 5.62 2.62 -4.76
CA SER A 120 6.79 2.94 -5.56
C SER A 120 6.70 4.34 -6.21
N GLU A 121 7.86 4.85 -6.61
CA GLU A 121 7.95 6.14 -7.32
C GLU A 121 7.25 7.29 -6.55
N ASN A 122 7.56 7.38 -5.26
CA ASN A 122 7.19 8.46 -4.33
C ASN A 122 8.47 9.09 -3.74
N ASP A 123 8.38 9.85 -2.67
CA ASP A 123 9.53 10.44 -1.97
C ASP A 123 9.60 9.99 -0.51
N LEU A 124 9.43 8.68 -0.30
CA LEU A 124 9.55 8.06 1.02
C LEU A 124 11.01 8.01 1.47
N ALA A 125 11.24 8.20 2.76
CA ALA A 125 12.54 8.19 3.38
C ALA A 125 12.54 7.32 4.64
N ALA A 126 13.72 6.88 5.06
CA ALA A 126 13.97 6.29 6.38
C ALA A 126 15.33 6.78 6.90
N GLU A 127 15.51 6.79 8.19
CA GLU A 127 16.80 7.12 8.82
C GLU A 127 17.89 6.13 8.39
N ASP A 128 17.55 4.85 8.44
CA ASP A 128 18.36 3.73 7.96
C ASP A 128 17.50 2.55 7.52
N THR A 129 18.15 1.48 7.04
CA THR A 129 17.49 0.25 6.61
C THR A 129 16.73 -0.44 7.75
N ASP A 130 17.30 -0.46 8.96
CA ASP A 130 16.69 -1.12 10.11
C ASP A 130 15.43 -0.35 10.56
N HIS A 131 15.45 0.97 10.44
CA HIS A 131 14.26 1.81 10.66
C HIS A 131 13.15 1.48 9.66
N ALA A 132 13.47 1.41 8.36
CA ALA A 132 12.51 1.04 7.33
C ALA A 132 11.91 -0.35 7.59
N CYS A 133 12.75 -1.36 7.86
CA CYS A 133 12.29 -2.73 8.13
C CYS A 133 11.40 -2.81 9.38
N ARG A 134 11.75 -2.08 10.46
CA ARG A 134 10.89 -1.99 11.66
C ARG A 134 9.53 -1.37 11.34
N ALA A 135 9.51 -0.31 10.54
CA ALA A 135 8.27 0.31 10.08
C ALA A 135 7.40 -0.69 9.32
N PHE A 136 7.95 -1.45 8.38
CA PHE A 136 7.20 -2.47 7.62
C PHE A 136 6.67 -3.58 8.55
N ALA A 137 7.49 -4.08 9.46
CA ALA A 137 7.10 -5.13 10.41
C ALA A 137 5.96 -4.71 11.33
N THR A 138 5.85 -3.43 11.65
CA THR A 138 4.82 -2.92 12.58
C THR A 138 3.55 -2.45 11.90
N THR A 139 3.68 -1.93 10.67
CA THR A 139 2.55 -1.33 9.95
C THR A 139 1.89 -2.27 8.95
N VAL A 140 2.67 -3.09 8.25
CA VAL A 140 2.18 -3.95 7.16
C VAL A 140 2.80 -5.36 7.16
N PRO A 141 2.81 -6.07 8.31
CA PRO A 141 3.52 -7.35 8.47
C PRO A 141 2.97 -8.48 7.60
N ASP A 142 1.72 -8.39 7.21
CA ASP A 142 0.98 -9.45 6.52
C ASP A 142 0.99 -9.31 4.98
N LEU A 143 1.82 -8.42 4.43
CA LEU A 143 1.93 -8.26 2.98
C LEU A 143 2.48 -9.53 2.32
N GLU A 144 1.88 -9.86 1.19
CA GLU A 144 2.32 -10.92 0.25
C GLU A 144 3.04 -10.30 -0.95
N ILE A 145 2.62 -9.12 -1.38
CA ILE A 145 3.20 -8.35 -2.48
C ILE A 145 3.48 -6.94 -2.00
N PHE A 146 4.74 -6.51 -2.10
CA PHE A 146 5.14 -5.18 -1.68
C PHE A 146 6.08 -4.55 -2.71
N THR A 147 5.74 -3.37 -3.21
CA THR A 147 6.59 -2.55 -4.06
C THR A 147 6.85 -1.22 -3.37
N VAL A 148 8.09 -1.01 -2.94
CA VAL A 148 8.44 0.13 -2.10
C VAL A 148 9.75 0.81 -2.48
N PHE A 149 10.80 0.06 -2.83
CA PHE A 149 12.11 0.65 -3.06
C PHE A 149 12.25 1.28 -4.46
N LYS A 150 11.46 0.81 -5.44
CA LYS A 150 11.50 1.37 -6.78
C LYS A 150 11.09 2.86 -6.75
N GLY A 151 11.98 3.73 -7.20
CA GLY A 151 11.73 5.18 -7.28
C GLY A 151 11.75 5.95 -5.96
N ASN A 152 11.78 5.27 -4.80
CA ASN A 152 11.97 5.89 -3.49
C ASN A 152 13.46 5.92 -3.15
N SER A 153 14.22 6.81 -3.78
CA SER A 153 15.68 6.84 -3.71
C SER A 153 16.23 7.02 -2.29
N ARG A 154 15.48 7.66 -1.41
CA ARG A 154 15.86 7.93 -0.01
C ARG A 154 15.63 6.73 0.93
N LEU A 155 14.98 5.67 0.44
CA LEU A 155 14.86 4.37 1.12
C LEU A 155 15.97 3.39 0.70
N ARG A 156 16.70 3.69 -0.39
CA ARG A 156 17.78 2.82 -0.87
C ARG A 156 19.08 3.15 -0.16
N PRO A 157 19.78 2.17 0.41
CA PRO A 157 21.14 2.36 0.87
C PRO A 157 22.09 2.67 -0.30
N ALA A 158 23.18 3.38 0.00
CA ALA A 158 24.18 3.77 -1.00
C ALA A 158 25.10 2.58 -1.30
N GLY A 159 24.78 1.80 -2.35
CA GLY A 159 25.65 0.72 -2.84
C GLY A 159 24.89 -0.55 -3.28
N ALA A 160 25.35 -1.20 -4.35
CA ALA A 160 24.67 -2.38 -4.92
C ALA A 160 24.71 -3.63 -4.01
N ALA A 161 25.71 -3.76 -3.14
CA ALA A 161 25.83 -4.88 -2.20
C ALA A 161 24.82 -4.78 -1.04
N GLU A 162 24.33 -3.60 -0.74
CA GLU A 162 23.36 -3.35 0.33
C GLU A 162 21.91 -3.62 -0.11
N THR A 163 21.61 -3.68 -1.42
CA THR A 163 20.26 -3.97 -1.92
C THR A 163 19.79 -5.37 -1.56
N ASP A 164 20.66 -6.37 -1.63
CA ASP A 164 20.30 -7.75 -1.27
C ASP A 164 20.08 -7.89 0.24
N ASP A 165 20.87 -7.19 1.06
CA ASP A 165 20.69 -7.16 2.52
C ASP A 165 19.36 -6.49 2.90
N VAL A 166 19.01 -5.37 2.29
CA VAL A 166 17.72 -4.69 2.53
C VAL A 166 16.55 -5.59 2.16
N ARG A 167 16.62 -6.27 1.02
CA ARG A 167 15.58 -7.22 0.58
C ARG A 167 15.42 -8.37 1.57
N LEU A 168 16.54 -8.95 2.03
CA LEU A 168 16.54 -10.02 2.99
C LEU A 168 15.96 -9.59 4.34
N ARG A 169 16.31 -8.41 4.83
CA ARG A 169 15.77 -7.84 6.07
C ARG A 169 14.28 -7.55 5.94
N THR A 170 13.84 -6.97 4.81
CA THR A 170 12.41 -6.73 4.54
C THR A 170 11.62 -8.04 4.49
N ALA A 171 12.16 -9.07 3.85
CA ALA A 171 11.52 -10.39 3.80
C ALA A 171 11.42 -11.05 5.20
N ARG A 172 12.39 -10.81 6.08
CA ARG A 172 12.32 -11.26 7.48
C ARG A 172 11.30 -10.46 8.30
N ALA A 173 11.19 -9.17 8.02
CA ALA A 173 10.22 -8.28 8.67
C ALA A 173 8.77 -8.57 8.30
N CYS A 174 8.54 -9.03 7.05
CA CYS A 174 7.23 -9.37 6.51
C CYS A 174 7.20 -10.87 6.14
N PRO A 175 6.89 -11.79 7.08
CA PRO A 175 7.07 -13.25 6.89
C PRO A 175 6.21 -13.88 5.77
N ARG A 176 5.14 -13.20 5.36
CA ARG A 176 4.26 -13.66 4.26
C ARG A 176 4.67 -13.15 2.90
N LEU A 177 5.68 -12.29 2.84
CA LEU A 177 6.08 -11.62 1.61
C LEU A 177 6.57 -12.64 0.57
N ALA A 178 5.89 -12.69 -0.57
CA ALA A 178 6.23 -13.54 -1.71
C ALA A 178 6.93 -12.76 -2.83
N TRP A 179 6.59 -11.46 -2.96
CA TRP A 179 7.11 -10.58 -4.00
C TRP A 179 7.52 -9.23 -3.41
N LEU A 180 8.75 -8.80 -3.71
CA LEU A 180 9.28 -7.50 -3.34
C LEU A 180 9.87 -6.82 -4.59
N ASP A 181 9.36 -5.62 -4.91
CA ASP A 181 9.78 -4.82 -6.08
C ASP A 181 9.79 -5.62 -7.40
N PHE A 182 8.70 -6.37 -7.65
CA PHE A 182 8.50 -7.23 -8.82
C PHE A 182 9.38 -8.47 -8.91
N GLU A 183 10.16 -8.79 -7.87
CA GLU A 183 10.98 -9.99 -7.81
C GLU A 183 10.51 -10.95 -6.72
N PRO A 184 10.58 -12.28 -6.95
CA PRO A 184 10.18 -13.25 -5.94
C PRO A 184 11.13 -13.21 -4.73
N VAL A 185 10.57 -13.39 -3.54
CA VAL A 185 11.36 -13.57 -2.31
C VAL A 185 11.75 -15.03 -2.19
N VAL A 186 13.04 -15.33 -2.27
CA VAL A 186 13.55 -16.71 -2.21
C VAL A 186 13.37 -17.27 -0.80
N ALA A 187 13.00 -18.56 -0.70
CA ALA A 187 12.68 -19.21 0.56
C ALA A 187 13.83 -19.22 1.61
N ASP A 188 15.09 -19.21 1.14
CA ASP A 188 16.27 -19.13 2.00
C ASP A 188 16.42 -17.79 2.76
N ALA A 189 15.65 -16.79 2.39
CA ALA A 189 15.58 -15.51 3.10
C ALA A 189 14.77 -15.58 4.41
N ARG A 190 14.00 -16.65 4.62
CA ARG A 190 13.14 -16.83 5.79
C ARG A 190 13.89 -17.55 6.90
N PRO A 191 13.76 -17.14 8.18
CA PRO A 191 14.31 -17.92 9.28
C PRO A 191 13.65 -19.31 9.28
N HIS A 192 14.48 -20.36 9.27
CA HIS A 192 14.01 -21.73 9.41
C HIS A 192 13.31 -21.86 10.78
N PRO A 193 12.13 -22.50 10.89
CA PRO A 193 11.42 -22.65 12.16
C PRO A 193 12.21 -23.51 13.21
N SER A 194 13.35 -24.06 12.85
CA SER A 194 14.21 -24.91 13.70
C SER A 194 15.32 -24.18 14.47
N SER A 195 15.41 -22.85 14.44
CA SER A 195 16.42 -22.10 15.20
C SER A 195 15.95 -21.66 16.60
N ILE A 196 14.82 -22.19 17.09
CA ILE A 196 14.40 -22.07 18.48
C ILE A 196 14.45 -23.45 19.11
N THR A 197 15.64 -23.97 19.30
CA THR A 197 15.86 -25.08 20.24
C THR A 197 17.28 -24.99 20.78
N ASP A 198 17.36 -25.17 22.11
CA ASP A 198 18.49 -25.48 22.95
C ASP A 198 19.31 -24.33 23.51
N ALA A 199 18.69 -23.66 24.50
CA ALA A 199 19.45 -23.28 25.66
C ALA A 199 19.64 -24.55 26.53
N PRO A 200 20.83 -24.96 26.90
CA PRO A 200 21.03 -26.09 27.79
C PRO A 200 20.47 -25.74 29.18
N ILE A 201 19.58 -26.60 29.67
CA ILE A 201 19.18 -26.62 31.08
C ILE A 201 20.41 -27.06 31.85
N ASP A 202 21.04 -26.14 32.56
CA ASP A 202 22.10 -26.46 33.51
C ASP A 202 21.47 -26.99 34.79
N ASP A 203 21.53 -28.29 34.95
CA ASP A 203 21.24 -29.02 36.19
C ASP A 203 22.38 -28.82 37.16
N ARG A 204 22.23 -27.92 38.15
CA ARG A 204 22.91 -28.03 39.44
C ARG A 204 22.14 -27.30 40.55
#